data_6ee1e436b94bcabea09142b8bb98eee7
#
_entry.id   6ee1e436b94bcabea09142b8bb98eee7
#
_cell.length_a   1.000
_cell.length_b   1.000
_cell.length_c   1.000
_cell.angle_alpha   90.00
_cell.angle_beta   90.00
_cell.angle_gamma   90.00
#
_symmetry.space_group_name_H-M   'P 1'
#
loop_
_entity.id
_entity.type
_entity.pdbx_description
1 polymer ?
#
loop_
_entity_poly.entity_id
_entity_poly.type
_entity_poly.pdbx_seq_one_letter_code
_entity_poly.pdbx_strand_id
1 'polypeptide(L)'
;YEIASCLVGSEMCIRDSDDALSIRRLSNGNWEVGVHIADVSYYVKPGSIIDKEAESRGTSVYLVDRVVPMLPERLCNEICSLRPDEDKLTFSCIFELNGNAEVQKSHIARTVIRSNRRFAYEEAQEVIETGEGDYKEEILALNDLAQKLRKRRFDNGSINFDRHEVKFDIDESGKPIGVYFKVSKEANKLIEEFMLLANRTVAEFIGKPKDGKKPKAFVYRVHDLPDPDKMASFAAFITRFGYKIKTEGSKADLSKGINSLLANVQGKPEENLVETIAIRAMAKAVYTTVNIGHYGLSFDYYTHFTSPIRRYPDLMVHRLLERYMAGGRSVNVQSLEDECKHASDMEQLAANAERASIKYKQVEFMGERLGEEYDGVISGITEWGCLLYTSPSPRDKRQSR
;
A
#
# COMPACT_ATOMS: atom_id res chain seq x y z
N TYR A 1 -11.10 24.43 2.75
CA TYR A 1 -10.72 23.65 3.93
C TYR A 1 -9.29 23.95 4.29
N GLU A 2 -9.03 24.41 5.53
CA GLU A 2 -7.68 24.42 6.10
C GLU A 2 -7.31 22.98 6.42
N ILE A 3 -6.19 22.50 5.89
CA ILE A 3 -5.78 21.10 6.00
C ILE A 3 -4.58 21.01 6.91
N ALA A 4 -4.74 20.27 7.99
CA ALA A 4 -3.75 20.20 9.06
C ALA A 4 -2.43 19.52 8.67
N SER A 5 -2.40 18.57 7.71
CA SER A 5 -1.14 17.90 7.39
C SER A 5 -1.15 17.16 6.05
N CYS A 6 0.01 17.14 5.40
CA CYS A 6 0.36 16.24 4.31
C CYS A 6 1.55 15.41 4.78
N LEU A 7 1.42 14.08 4.84
CA LEU A 7 2.51 13.18 5.22
C LEU A 7 3.17 12.61 3.96
N VAL A 8 4.48 12.77 3.86
CA VAL A 8 5.28 12.31 2.71
C VAL A 8 6.45 11.49 3.23
N GLY A 9 6.70 10.35 2.59
CA GLY A 9 7.88 9.54 2.87
C GLY A 9 9.18 10.27 2.52
N SER A 10 10.13 10.26 3.44
CA SER A 10 11.48 10.73 3.19
C SER A 10 12.26 9.61 2.52
N GLU A 11 12.27 9.53 1.20
CA GLU A 11 13.29 8.74 0.49
C GLU A 11 13.60 9.36 -0.86
N MET A 12 14.90 9.40 -1.12
CA MET A 12 15.61 9.78 -2.33
C MET A 12 14.71 9.97 -3.56
N CYS A 13 14.49 11.22 -3.96
CA CYS A 13 13.81 11.63 -5.20
C CYS A 13 12.28 11.61 -5.25
N ILE A 14 11.53 11.25 -4.21
CA ILE A 14 10.07 11.37 -4.25
C ILE A 14 9.68 12.79 -3.81
N ARG A 15 9.52 13.70 -4.77
CA ARG A 15 9.01 15.06 -4.57
C ARG A 15 7.49 15.15 -4.72
N ASP A 16 6.87 14.06 -5.16
CA ASP A 16 5.44 13.95 -5.39
C ASP A 16 4.70 13.51 -4.12
N SER A 17 3.62 14.21 -3.82
CA SER A 17 2.68 13.84 -2.76
C SER A 17 1.31 13.65 -3.39
N ASP A 18 0.90 12.37 -3.48
CA ASP A 18 -0.41 11.98 -3.99
C ASP A 18 -1.55 12.37 -3.03
N ASP A 19 -1.28 12.37 -1.71
CA ASP A 19 -2.29 12.42 -0.67
C ASP A 19 -2.02 13.45 0.42
N ALA A 20 -3.11 13.93 1.02
CA ALA A 20 -3.11 14.77 2.20
C ALA A 20 -4.27 14.37 3.13
N LEU A 21 -4.08 14.55 4.44
CA LEU A 21 -5.12 14.36 5.43
C LEU A 21 -5.53 15.68 6.05
N SER A 22 -6.83 15.85 6.33
CA SER A 22 -7.35 16.94 7.16
C SER A 22 -8.16 16.38 8.33
N ILE A 23 -8.15 17.07 9.46
CA ILE A 23 -8.96 16.70 10.60
C ILE A 23 -9.50 17.94 11.31
N ARG A 24 -10.76 17.87 11.75
CA ARG A 24 -11.35 18.87 12.64
C ARG A 24 -12.38 18.25 13.58
N ARG A 25 -12.55 18.81 14.74
CA ARG A 25 -13.60 18.42 15.68
C ARG A 25 -14.92 19.05 15.27
N LEU A 26 -15.99 18.27 15.24
CA LEU A 26 -17.35 18.75 14.98
C LEU A 26 -18.07 19.11 16.27
N SER A 27 -19.11 19.94 16.19
CA SER A 27 -19.92 20.38 17.33
C SER A 27 -20.64 19.22 18.05
N ASN A 28 -20.93 18.14 17.36
CA ASN A 28 -21.53 16.92 17.93
C ASN A 28 -20.52 15.98 18.61
N GLY A 29 -19.26 16.37 18.70
CA GLY A 29 -18.18 15.59 19.31
C GLY A 29 -17.56 14.53 18.40
N ASN A 30 -17.99 14.38 17.15
CA ASN A 30 -17.35 13.54 16.14
C ASN A 30 -16.13 14.25 15.52
N TRP A 31 -15.37 13.50 14.74
CA TRP A 31 -14.28 14.02 13.93
C TRP A 31 -14.68 14.08 12.46
N GLU A 32 -14.42 15.18 11.79
CA GLU A 32 -14.40 15.21 10.34
C GLU A 32 -12.96 14.97 9.88
N VAL A 33 -12.75 13.91 9.11
CA VAL A 33 -11.46 13.56 8.53
C VAL A 33 -11.58 13.56 7.02
N GLY A 34 -10.73 14.32 6.34
CA GLY A 34 -10.63 14.35 4.88
C GLY A 34 -9.41 13.55 4.42
N VAL A 35 -9.62 12.70 3.40
CA VAL A 35 -8.56 12.07 2.61
C VAL A 35 -8.60 12.73 1.25
N HIS A 36 -7.58 13.49 0.91
CA HIS A 36 -7.50 14.32 -0.28
C HIS A 36 -6.44 13.76 -1.23
N ILE A 37 -6.85 13.40 -2.43
CA ILE A 37 -5.97 12.80 -3.43
C ILE A 37 -5.81 13.75 -4.60
N ALA A 38 -4.59 13.95 -5.07
CA ALA A 38 -4.30 14.79 -6.22
C ALA A 38 -5.20 14.45 -7.43
N ASP A 39 -5.91 15.43 -7.96
CA ASP A 39 -6.82 15.22 -9.11
C ASP A 39 -6.05 15.19 -10.43
N VAL A 40 -5.28 14.13 -10.63
CA VAL A 40 -4.54 13.89 -11.87
C VAL A 40 -5.46 13.83 -13.08
N SER A 41 -6.71 13.35 -12.89
CA SER A 41 -7.70 13.21 -13.96
C SER A 41 -8.16 14.55 -14.54
N TYR A 42 -7.98 15.63 -13.78
CA TYR A 42 -8.22 16.99 -14.28
C TYR A 42 -7.20 17.39 -15.35
N TYR A 43 -5.94 17.03 -15.19
CA TYR A 43 -4.84 17.40 -16.09
C TYR A 43 -4.62 16.39 -17.20
N VAL A 44 -4.68 15.10 -16.91
CA VAL A 44 -4.45 14.00 -17.85
C VAL A 44 -5.78 13.55 -18.45
N LYS A 45 -6.13 14.14 -19.62
CA LYS A 45 -7.42 13.85 -20.29
C LYS A 45 -7.36 12.52 -21.05
N PRO A 46 -8.46 11.75 -21.04
CA PRO A 46 -8.53 10.47 -21.76
C PRO A 46 -8.15 10.62 -23.24
N GLY A 47 -7.31 9.72 -23.74
CA GLY A 47 -6.85 9.68 -25.13
C GLY A 47 -5.80 10.71 -25.51
N SER A 48 -5.34 11.56 -24.57
CA SER A 48 -4.20 12.47 -24.78
C SER A 48 -2.90 11.68 -24.96
N ILE A 49 -1.84 12.32 -25.48
CA ILE A 49 -0.51 11.68 -25.62
C ILE A 49 0.01 11.23 -24.26
N ILE A 50 -0.14 12.07 -23.23
CA ILE A 50 0.28 11.74 -21.86
C ILE A 50 -0.52 10.55 -21.31
N ASP A 51 -1.81 10.51 -21.59
CA ASP A 51 -2.68 9.41 -21.15
C ASP A 51 -2.28 8.08 -21.78
N LYS A 52 -2.06 8.05 -23.09
CA LYS A 52 -1.60 6.84 -23.80
C LYS A 52 -0.28 6.32 -23.29
N GLU A 53 0.65 7.21 -22.98
CA GLU A 53 1.94 6.85 -22.39
C GLU A 53 1.76 6.31 -20.96
N ALA A 54 0.93 6.95 -20.13
CA ALA A 54 0.62 6.50 -18.77
C ALA A 54 -0.09 5.14 -18.77
N GLU A 55 -1.04 4.91 -19.68
CA GLU A 55 -1.70 3.64 -19.89
C GLU A 55 -0.68 2.55 -20.28
N SER A 56 0.18 2.82 -21.25
CA SER A 56 1.22 1.88 -21.70
C SER A 56 2.18 1.49 -20.56
N ARG A 57 2.57 2.42 -19.71
CA ARG A 57 3.41 2.17 -18.54
C ARG A 57 2.69 1.45 -17.41
N GLY A 58 1.40 1.74 -17.22
CA GLY A 58 0.53 1.19 -16.18
C GLY A 58 0.87 1.61 -14.76
N THR A 59 2.16 1.78 -14.43
CA THR A 59 2.64 2.19 -13.10
C THR A 59 4.04 2.79 -13.17
N SER A 60 4.41 3.57 -12.15
CA SER A 60 5.82 3.96 -11.92
C SER A 60 6.63 2.77 -11.43
N VAL A 61 7.93 2.75 -11.75
CA VAL A 61 8.88 1.70 -11.33
C VAL A 61 9.92 2.30 -10.40
N TYR A 62 10.05 1.71 -9.20
CA TYR A 62 10.96 2.19 -8.14
C TYR A 62 12.19 1.30 -8.08
N LEU A 63 13.24 1.66 -8.81
CA LEU A 63 14.52 0.98 -8.73
C LEU A 63 15.30 1.48 -7.49
N VAL A 64 16.37 0.79 -7.14
CA VAL A 64 17.16 1.14 -5.94
C VAL A 64 17.77 2.53 -6.04
N ASP A 65 18.20 2.94 -7.25
CA ASP A 65 18.94 4.19 -7.49
C ASP A 65 18.10 5.27 -8.21
N ARG A 66 16.91 4.94 -8.71
CA ARG A 66 16.07 5.89 -9.46
C ARG A 66 14.61 5.47 -9.54
N VAL A 67 13.75 6.42 -9.87
CA VAL A 67 12.34 6.17 -10.20
C VAL A 67 12.15 6.39 -11.70
N VAL A 68 11.44 5.45 -12.35
CA VAL A 68 10.92 5.64 -13.71
C VAL A 68 9.43 6.01 -13.56
N PRO A 69 9.06 7.29 -13.66
CA PRO A 69 7.72 7.73 -13.35
C PRO A 69 6.73 7.34 -14.46
N MET A 70 5.47 7.08 -14.07
CA MET A 70 4.36 6.84 -15.00
C MET A 70 4.01 8.10 -15.79
N LEU A 71 4.03 9.25 -15.15
CA LEU A 71 3.71 10.55 -15.72
C LEU A 71 4.98 11.42 -15.81
N PRO A 72 5.02 12.45 -16.69
CA PRO A 72 6.12 13.40 -16.73
C PRO A 72 6.38 14.06 -15.37
N GLU A 73 7.66 14.21 -15.01
CA GLU A 73 8.08 14.74 -13.70
C GLU A 73 7.43 16.08 -13.32
N ARG A 74 7.22 16.96 -14.31
CA ARG A 74 6.53 18.25 -14.06
C ARG A 74 5.09 18.06 -13.57
N LEU A 75 4.39 17.02 -14.05
CA LEU A 75 3.06 16.69 -13.52
C LEU A 75 3.16 16.09 -12.13
N CYS A 76 4.09 15.13 -11.92
CA CYS A 76 4.26 14.45 -10.65
C CYS A 76 4.68 15.43 -9.53
N ASN A 77 5.80 16.14 -9.77
CA ASN A 77 6.51 16.86 -8.72
C ASN A 77 6.00 18.28 -8.48
N GLU A 78 5.29 18.89 -9.45
CA GLU A 78 4.89 20.29 -9.36
C GLU A 78 3.37 20.46 -9.41
N ILE A 79 2.75 20.09 -10.53
CA ILE A 79 1.34 20.44 -10.80
C ILE A 79 0.40 19.64 -9.89
N CYS A 80 0.57 18.32 -9.84
CA CYS A 80 -0.30 17.44 -9.08
C CYS A 80 0.11 17.29 -7.61
N SER A 81 1.40 17.45 -7.29
CA SER A 81 1.89 17.29 -5.92
C SER A 81 1.23 18.26 -4.94
N LEU A 82 0.73 17.74 -3.82
CA LEU A 82 0.00 18.50 -2.81
C LEU A 82 0.97 19.25 -1.88
N ARG A 83 1.58 20.31 -2.42
CA ARG A 83 2.56 21.12 -1.70
C ARG A 83 1.90 22.04 -0.67
N PRO A 84 2.58 22.37 0.45
CA PRO A 84 2.11 23.36 1.39
C PRO A 84 1.93 24.74 0.75
N ASP A 85 0.98 25.50 1.27
CA ASP A 85 0.71 26.90 0.92
C ASP A 85 0.30 27.15 -0.56
N GLU A 86 -0.01 26.08 -1.29
CA GLU A 86 -0.51 26.15 -2.67
C GLU A 86 -1.94 25.61 -2.75
N ASP A 87 -2.78 26.26 -3.57
CA ASP A 87 -4.11 25.75 -3.89
C ASP A 87 -3.98 24.58 -4.87
N LYS A 88 -4.46 23.40 -4.49
CA LYS A 88 -4.36 22.17 -5.27
C LYS A 88 -5.73 21.56 -5.52
N LEU A 89 -5.93 21.07 -6.75
CA LEU A 89 -7.11 20.29 -7.11
C LEU A 89 -6.99 18.87 -6.57
N THR A 90 -8.03 18.42 -5.90
CA THR A 90 -8.08 17.07 -5.32
C THR A 90 -9.41 16.40 -5.57
N PHE A 91 -9.38 15.07 -5.53
CA PHE A 91 -10.55 14.23 -5.35
C PHE A 91 -10.55 13.75 -3.90
N SER A 92 -11.58 14.10 -3.13
CA SER A 92 -11.56 13.92 -1.68
C SER A 92 -12.64 12.97 -1.21
N CYS A 93 -12.28 12.14 -0.21
CA CYS A 93 -13.21 11.40 0.62
C CYS A 93 -13.24 12.05 2.00
N ILE A 94 -14.38 12.60 2.39
CA ILE A 94 -14.58 13.27 3.68
C ILE A 94 -15.47 12.38 4.54
N PHE A 95 -15.00 12.10 5.75
CA PHE A 95 -15.64 11.19 6.71
C PHE A 95 -16.05 11.93 7.97
N GLU A 96 -17.25 11.68 8.46
CA GLU A 96 -17.61 11.93 9.85
C GLU A 96 -17.38 10.64 10.65
N LEU A 97 -16.42 10.67 11.59
CA LEU A 97 -16.05 9.54 12.43
C LEU A 97 -16.42 9.82 13.88
N ASN A 98 -17.04 8.84 14.55
CA ASN A 98 -17.24 8.92 15.99
C ASN A 98 -15.94 8.58 16.76
N GLY A 99 -15.97 8.70 18.09
CA GLY A 99 -14.81 8.41 18.95
C GLY A 99 -14.25 6.99 18.84
N ASN A 100 -15.02 6.03 18.28
CA ASN A 100 -14.58 4.67 17.99
C ASN A 100 -14.06 4.50 16.55
N ALA A 101 -13.88 5.59 15.81
CA ALA A 101 -13.52 5.58 14.39
C ALA A 101 -14.55 4.85 13.48
N GLU A 102 -15.84 4.89 13.84
CA GLU A 102 -16.92 4.37 13.01
C GLU A 102 -17.43 5.47 12.09
N VAL A 103 -17.52 5.14 10.79
CA VAL A 103 -18.02 6.06 9.78
C VAL A 103 -19.51 6.31 9.98
N GLN A 104 -19.87 7.51 10.36
CA GLN A 104 -21.27 7.96 10.50
C GLN A 104 -21.80 8.46 9.15
N LYS A 105 -20.97 9.23 8.44
CA LYS A 105 -21.24 9.75 7.09
C LYS A 105 -19.95 9.78 6.29
N SER A 106 -20.11 9.68 4.97
CA SER A 106 -19.02 9.90 4.02
C SER A 106 -19.51 10.69 2.82
N HIS A 107 -18.63 11.51 2.27
CA HIS A 107 -18.89 12.30 1.08
C HIS A 107 -17.67 12.25 0.16
N ILE A 108 -17.92 12.04 -1.13
CA ILE A 108 -16.87 12.00 -2.16
C ILE A 108 -17.12 13.18 -3.11
N ALA A 109 -16.10 14.01 -3.32
CA ALA A 109 -16.21 15.17 -4.20
C ALA A 109 -14.84 15.61 -4.74
N ARG A 110 -14.86 16.34 -5.85
CA ARG A 110 -13.73 17.18 -6.24
C ARG A 110 -13.68 18.41 -5.35
N THR A 111 -12.49 18.74 -4.88
CA THR A 111 -12.25 19.83 -3.95
C THR A 111 -11.01 20.62 -4.35
N VAL A 112 -10.88 21.80 -3.78
CA VAL A 112 -9.63 22.56 -3.76
C VAL A 112 -9.14 22.57 -2.33
N ILE A 113 -7.90 22.22 -2.14
CA ILE A 113 -7.26 22.22 -0.82
C ILE A 113 -6.06 23.17 -0.82
N ARG A 114 -5.73 23.64 0.39
CA ARG A 114 -4.48 24.31 0.68
C ARG A 114 -3.86 23.65 1.90
N SER A 115 -2.74 22.94 1.70
CA SER A 115 -2.07 22.22 2.77
C SER A 115 -1.31 23.20 3.66
N ASN A 116 -1.43 23.08 4.98
CA ASN A 116 -0.76 23.95 5.96
C ASN A 116 0.67 23.48 6.21
N ARG A 117 0.93 22.19 6.20
CA ARG A 117 2.21 21.61 6.60
C ARG A 117 2.46 20.29 5.87
N ARG A 118 3.70 20.06 5.50
CA ARG A 118 4.21 18.76 5.04
C ARG A 118 5.10 18.17 6.12
N PHE A 119 4.84 16.90 6.49
CA PHE A 119 5.64 16.15 7.45
C PHE A 119 6.42 15.03 6.76
N ALA A 120 7.66 14.84 7.16
CA ALA A 120 8.32 13.55 6.95
C ALA A 120 7.73 12.51 7.92
N TYR A 121 7.82 11.23 7.56
CA TYR A 121 7.32 10.16 8.45
C TYR A 121 8.03 10.14 9.80
N GLU A 122 9.30 10.49 9.83
CA GLU A 122 10.13 10.56 11.03
C GLU A 122 9.65 11.69 11.96
N GLU A 123 9.33 12.86 11.41
CA GLU A 123 8.79 13.99 12.17
C GLU A 123 7.42 13.65 12.80
N ALA A 124 6.51 13.07 12.00
CA ALA A 124 5.21 12.64 12.49
C ALA A 124 5.33 11.53 13.54
N GLN A 125 6.29 10.61 13.36
CA GLN A 125 6.56 9.55 14.32
C GLN A 125 7.09 10.12 15.66
N GLU A 126 7.96 11.11 15.60
CA GLU A 126 8.45 11.79 16.81
C GLU A 126 7.29 12.44 17.58
N VAL A 127 6.36 13.11 16.88
CA VAL A 127 5.16 13.69 17.52
C VAL A 127 4.29 12.58 18.15
N ILE A 128 4.13 11.43 17.49
CA ILE A 128 3.36 10.29 18.03
C ILE A 128 4.02 9.73 19.29
N GLU A 129 5.35 9.62 19.32
CA GLU A 129 6.11 9.03 20.43
C GLU A 129 6.27 10.00 21.62
N THR A 130 6.50 11.28 21.36
CA THR A 130 6.79 12.27 22.40
C THR A 130 5.54 13.02 22.88
N GLY A 131 4.52 13.13 22.05
CA GLY A 131 3.36 13.98 22.27
C GLY A 131 3.66 15.48 22.12
N GLU A 132 4.81 15.83 21.53
CA GLU A 132 5.25 17.22 21.32
C GLU A 132 5.58 17.46 19.84
N GLY A 133 5.36 18.69 19.36
CA GLY A 133 5.65 19.11 17.99
C GLY A 133 4.51 19.88 17.33
N ASP A 134 4.71 20.24 16.05
CA ASP A 134 3.71 20.93 15.26
C ASP A 134 2.49 20.04 15.02
N TYR A 135 1.28 20.62 15.11
CA TYR A 135 0.01 19.89 14.88
C TYR A 135 -0.15 18.62 15.73
N LYS A 136 0.40 18.63 16.96
CA LYS A 136 0.37 17.46 17.84
C LYS A 136 -1.03 16.94 18.13
N GLU A 137 -2.00 17.83 18.32
CA GLU A 137 -3.39 17.46 18.64
C GLU A 137 -4.02 16.72 17.46
N GLU A 138 -3.79 17.20 16.23
CA GLU A 138 -4.30 16.63 15.00
C GLU A 138 -3.64 15.28 14.69
N ILE A 139 -2.32 15.20 14.80
CA ILE A 139 -1.55 13.96 14.55
C ILE A 139 -1.93 12.89 15.57
N LEU A 140 -2.01 13.22 16.85
CA LEU A 140 -2.40 12.26 17.89
C LEU A 140 -3.85 11.79 17.72
N ALA A 141 -4.77 12.69 17.35
CA ALA A 141 -6.15 12.32 17.07
C ALA A 141 -6.27 11.42 15.84
N LEU A 142 -5.56 11.73 14.76
CA LEU A 142 -5.49 10.86 13.56
C LEU A 142 -4.90 9.50 13.91
N ASN A 143 -3.84 9.46 14.71
CA ASN A 143 -3.22 8.20 15.12
C ASN A 143 -4.16 7.34 15.98
N ASP A 144 -4.87 7.92 16.94
CA ASP A 144 -5.88 7.21 17.76
C ASP A 144 -7.00 6.61 16.87
N LEU A 145 -7.51 7.39 15.92
CA LEU A 145 -8.52 6.91 14.98
C LEU A 145 -7.96 5.79 14.06
N ALA A 146 -6.74 5.95 13.56
CA ALA A 146 -6.09 4.95 12.71
C ALA A 146 -5.86 3.62 13.46
N GLN A 147 -5.41 3.66 14.72
CA GLN A 147 -5.24 2.46 15.54
C GLN A 147 -6.58 1.71 15.75
N LYS A 148 -7.68 2.44 15.94
CA LYS A 148 -9.03 1.86 16.07
C LYS A 148 -9.49 1.23 14.75
N LEU A 149 -9.25 1.89 13.60
CA LEU A 149 -9.53 1.34 12.27
C LEU A 149 -8.72 0.06 12.04
N ARG A 150 -7.42 0.08 12.33
CA ARG A 150 -6.51 -1.05 12.20
C ARG A 150 -6.93 -2.23 13.08
N LYS A 151 -7.22 -1.98 14.35
CA LYS A 151 -7.70 -3.02 15.26
C LYS A 151 -8.94 -3.70 14.70
N ARG A 152 -9.94 -2.92 14.27
CA ARG A 152 -11.18 -3.46 13.67
C ARG A 152 -10.89 -4.28 12.42
N ARG A 153 -9.97 -3.85 11.57
CA ARG A 153 -9.58 -4.58 10.36
C ARG A 153 -9.00 -5.96 10.69
N PHE A 154 -8.14 -6.04 11.70
CA PHE A 154 -7.58 -7.32 12.15
C PHE A 154 -8.61 -8.19 12.88
N ASP A 155 -9.46 -7.62 13.70
CA ASP A 155 -10.57 -8.33 14.34
C ASP A 155 -11.52 -8.95 13.28
N ASN A 156 -11.66 -8.31 12.11
CA ASN A 156 -12.41 -8.80 10.96
C ASN A 156 -11.64 -9.82 10.09
N GLY A 157 -10.41 -10.16 10.43
CA GLY A 157 -9.63 -11.21 9.75
C GLY A 157 -8.66 -10.73 8.67
N SER A 158 -8.28 -9.45 8.65
CA SER A 158 -7.16 -9.00 7.81
C SER A 158 -5.87 -9.73 8.21
N ILE A 159 -5.05 -10.07 7.23
CA ILE A 159 -3.78 -10.77 7.48
C ILE A 159 -2.67 -9.73 7.72
N ASN A 160 -1.89 -9.94 8.77
CA ASN A 160 -0.77 -9.08 9.12
C ASN A 160 0.54 -9.70 8.64
N PHE A 161 1.09 -9.17 7.56
CA PHE A 161 2.45 -9.46 7.15
C PHE A 161 3.31 -8.23 7.42
N ASP A 162 4.06 -8.24 8.51
CA ASP A 162 5.05 -7.19 8.80
C ASP A 162 6.34 -7.49 8.00
N ARG A 163 6.46 -6.89 6.82
CA ARG A 163 7.65 -7.08 5.98
C ARG A 163 8.74 -6.09 6.36
N HIS A 164 9.93 -6.61 6.54
CA HIS A 164 11.13 -5.81 6.54
C HIS A 164 11.58 -5.55 5.10
N GLU A 165 11.56 -4.30 4.66
CA GLU A 165 12.08 -3.91 3.36
C GLU A 165 13.57 -3.68 3.44
N VAL A 166 14.32 -4.34 2.56
CA VAL A 166 15.77 -4.09 2.41
C VAL A 166 15.96 -2.79 1.64
N LYS A 167 16.68 -1.87 2.23
CA LYS A 167 17.07 -0.58 1.61
C LYS A 167 18.58 -0.44 1.60
N PHE A 168 19.05 0.38 0.67
CA PHE A 168 20.46 0.64 0.48
C PHE A 168 20.78 2.11 0.70
N ASP A 169 21.86 2.38 1.41
CA ASP A 169 22.51 3.67 1.35
C ASP A 169 23.37 3.70 0.07
N ILE A 170 23.14 4.68 -0.76
CA ILE A 170 23.77 4.79 -2.09
C ILE A 170 24.58 6.08 -2.14
N ASP A 171 25.79 6.02 -2.67
CA ASP A 171 26.59 7.20 -2.94
C ASP A 171 26.12 7.96 -4.21
N GLU A 172 26.76 9.10 -4.51
CA GLU A 172 26.44 9.93 -5.68
C GLU A 172 26.64 9.20 -7.02
N SER A 173 27.42 8.14 -7.05
CA SER A 173 27.66 7.31 -8.25
C SER A 173 26.61 6.19 -8.41
N GLY A 174 25.70 6.03 -7.44
CA GLY A 174 24.70 4.98 -7.41
C GLY A 174 25.21 3.64 -6.82
N LYS A 175 26.39 3.64 -6.19
CA LYS A 175 27.00 2.47 -5.58
C LYS A 175 26.46 2.24 -4.17
N PRO A 176 26.09 1.00 -3.77
CA PRO A 176 25.61 0.70 -2.44
C PRO A 176 26.77 0.74 -1.42
N ILE A 177 26.67 1.65 -0.45
CA ILE A 177 27.65 1.82 0.64
C ILE A 177 27.17 1.24 1.98
N GLY A 178 25.87 1.07 2.14
CA GLY A 178 25.21 0.50 3.32
C GLY A 178 23.95 -0.27 2.96
N VAL A 179 23.51 -1.14 3.87
CA VAL A 179 22.25 -1.87 3.79
C VAL A 179 21.54 -1.79 5.14
N TYR A 180 20.26 -1.47 5.12
CA TYR A 180 19.43 -1.41 6.34
C TYR A 180 18.02 -1.94 6.08
N PHE A 181 17.31 -2.27 7.16
CA PHE A 181 15.90 -2.65 7.10
C PHE A 181 15.04 -1.46 7.43
N LYS A 182 14.10 -1.14 6.53
CA LYS A 182 13.05 -0.18 6.81
C LYS A 182 11.94 -0.88 7.57
N VAL A 183 11.63 -0.37 8.75
CA VAL A 183 10.52 -0.83 9.60
C VAL A 183 9.35 0.13 9.47
N SER A 184 8.16 -0.39 9.18
CA SER A 184 6.92 0.41 9.18
C SER A 184 6.55 0.81 10.61
N LYS A 185 6.52 2.14 10.86
CA LYS A 185 6.18 2.73 12.17
C LYS A 185 4.73 3.19 12.21
N GLU A 186 4.28 3.70 13.35
CA GLU A 186 2.88 4.13 13.54
C GLU A 186 2.48 5.26 12.58
N ALA A 187 3.37 6.20 12.25
CA ALA A 187 3.09 7.24 11.25
C ALA A 187 2.80 6.66 9.85
N ASN A 188 3.50 5.59 9.43
CA ASN A 188 3.21 4.89 8.18
C ASN A 188 1.85 4.20 8.23
N LYS A 189 1.54 3.52 9.34
CA LYS A 189 0.28 2.81 9.56
C LYS A 189 -0.91 3.76 9.63
N LEU A 190 -0.71 4.98 10.18
CA LEU A 190 -1.72 6.03 10.20
C LEU A 190 -2.18 6.36 8.77
N ILE A 191 -1.25 6.66 7.89
CA ILE A 191 -1.57 6.97 6.48
C ILE A 191 -2.20 5.75 5.80
N GLU A 192 -1.63 4.56 5.97
CA GLU A 192 -2.17 3.32 5.40
C GLU A 192 -3.65 3.14 5.73
N GLU A 193 -4.06 3.28 6.99
CA GLU A 193 -5.45 3.03 7.40
C GLU A 193 -6.43 4.03 6.79
N PHE A 194 -6.07 5.31 6.66
CA PHE A 194 -6.92 6.29 5.98
C PHE A 194 -6.97 6.08 4.47
N MET A 195 -5.87 5.66 3.84
CA MET A 195 -5.86 5.28 2.43
C MET A 195 -6.74 4.03 2.19
N LEU A 196 -6.65 3.03 3.05
CA LEU A 196 -7.51 1.85 3.00
C LEU A 196 -8.99 2.21 3.18
N LEU A 197 -9.31 3.12 4.11
CA LEU A 197 -10.67 3.61 4.33
C LEU A 197 -11.22 4.31 3.08
N ALA A 198 -10.45 5.20 2.46
CA ALA A 198 -10.85 5.90 1.25
C ALA A 198 -11.05 4.93 0.07
N ASN A 199 -10.09 4.05 -0.18
CA ASN A 199 -10.15 3.05 -1.25
C ASN A 199 -11.39 2.15 -1.11
N ARG A 200 -11.66 1.65 0.08
CA ARG A 200 -12.85 0.85 0.39
C ARG A 200 -14.13 1.62 0.16
N THR A 201 -14.21 2.85 0.67
CA THR A 201 -15.41 3.69 0.55
C THR A 201 -15.75 4.02 -0.90
N VAL A 202 -14.75 4.30 -1.72
CA VAL A 202 -14.90 4.53 -3.16
C VAL A 202 -15.41 3.27 -3.86
N ALA A 203 -14.86 2.10 -3.54
CA ALA A 203 -15.32 0.83 -4.11
C ALA A 203 -16.77 0.51 -3.70
N GLU A 204 -17.14 0.74 -2.44
CA GLU A 204 -18.50 0.54 -1.94
C GLU A 204 -19.50 1.53 -2.55
N PHE A 205 -19.09 2.77 -2.78
CA PHE A 205 -19.95 3.82 -3.38
C PHE A 205 -20.47 3.42 -4.76
N ILE A 206 -19.65 2.76 -5.59
CA ILE A 206 -20.06 2.29 -6.92
C ILE A 206 -20.62 0.86 -6.86
N GLY A 207 -20.01 -0.02 -6.06
CA GLY A 207 -20.33 -1.44 -6.00
C GLY A 207 -21.60 -1.78 -5.21
N LYS A 208 -22.01 -0.88 -4.29
CA LYS A 208 -23.25 -1.03 -3.46
C LYS A 208 -24.22 0.14 -3.70
N PRO A 209 -24.86 0.24 -4.87
CA PRO A 209 -25.79 1.33 -5.15
C PRO A 209 -27.00 1.27 -4.19
N LYS A 210 -27.34 2.43 -3.59
CA LYS A 210 -28.35 2.51 -2.52
C LYS A 210 -29.79 2.23 -2.99
N ASP A 211 -30.09 2.36 -4.28
CA ASP A 211 -31.46 2.35 -4.81
C ASP A 211 -31.83 1.01 -5.49
N GLY A 212 -31.19 -0.10 -5.16
CA GLY A 212 -31.41 -1.40 -5.82
C GLY A 212 -31.00 -1.41 -7.30
N LYS A 213 -30.34 -0.38 -7.78
CA LYS A 213 -29.80 -0.30 -9.15
C LYS A 213 -28.65 -1.31 -9.32
N LYS A 214 -28.48 -1.80 -10.52
CA LYS A 214 -27.29 -2.60 -10.86
C LYS A 214 -26.01 -1.76 -10.73
N PRO A 215 -24.93 -2.30 -10.13
CA PRO A 215 -23.65 -1.60 -10.11
C PRO A 215 -23.16 -1.33 -11.53
N LYS A 216 -22.52 -0.18 -11.71
CA LYS A 216 -21.87 0.18 -12.97
C LYS A 216 -20.51 -0.53 -13.07
N ALA A 217 -20.00 -0.70 -14.29
CA ALA A 217 -18.66 -1.24 -14.51
C ALA A 217 -17.62 -0.41 -13.76
N PHE A 218 -16.75 -1.07 -12.99
CA PHE A 218 -15.79 -0.38 -12.16
C PHE A 218 -14.52 -1.20 -12.03
N VAL A 219 -13.42 -0.56 -11.65
CA VAL A 219 -12.12 -1.21 -11.41
C VAL A 219 -12.03 -1.61 -9.95
N TYR A 220 -11.92 -2.90 -9.69
CA TYR A 220 -11.68 -3.43 -8.34
C TYR A 220 -10.26 -3.94 -8.23
N ARG A 221 -9.68 -3.81 -7.04
CA ARG A 221 -8.47 -4.51 -6.65
C ARG A 221 -8.88 -5.72 -5.85
N VAL A 222 -8.76 -6.89 -6.44
CA VAL A 222 -9.22 -8.13 -5.83
C VAL A 222 -8.06 -9.00 -5.38
N HIS A 223 -8.28 -9.78 -4.33
CA HIS A 223 -7.33 -10.76 -3.82
C HIS A 223 -8.10 -12.02 -3.45
N ASP A 224 -7.89 -13.08 -4.21
CA ASP A 224 -8.58 -14.34 -4.03
C ASP A 224 -8.05 -15.11 -2.81
N LEU A 225 -8.75 -16.19 -2.47
CA LEU A 225 -8.31 -17.14 -1.45
C LEU A 225 -6.96 -17.73 -1.82
N PRO A 226 -6.17 -18.18 -0.82
CA PRO A 226 -4.97 -18.94 -1.07
C PRO A 226 -5.24 -20.17 -1.93
N ASP A 227 -4.29 -20.53 -2.79
CA ASP A 227 -4.33 -21.74 -3.57
C ASP A 227 -4.33 -22.99 -2.64
N PRO A 228 -5.32 -23.90 -2.74
CA PRO A 228 -5.46 -25.03 -1.83
C PRO A 228 -4.23 -25.96 -1.82
N ASP A 229 -3.61 -26.23 -2.98
CA ASP A 229 -2.46 -27.12 -3.10
C ASP A 229 -1.22 -26.50 -2.46
N LYS A 230 -1.04 -25.19 -2.65
CA LYS A 230 0.03 -24.42 -1.98
C LYS A 230 -0.19 -24.36 -0.48
N MET A 231 -1.43 -24.19 -0.03
CA MET A 231 -1.77 -24.21 1.40
C MET A 231 -1.52 -25.58 2.03
N ALA A 232 -1.84 -26.69 1.34
CA ALA A 232 -1.52 -28.03 1.81
C ALA A 232 -0.01 -28.23 1.92
N SER A 233 0.74 -27.79 0.90
CA SER A 233 2.21 -27.84 0.91
C SER A 233 2.81 -27.00 2.04
N PHE A 234 2.27 -25.80 2.29
CA PHE A 234 2.64 -24.94 3.39
C PHE A 234 2.36 -25.58 4.75
N ALA A 235 1.18 -26.17 4.94
CA ALA A 235 0.81 -26.87 6.17
C ALA A 235 1.76 -28.07 6.46
N ALA A 236 2.08 -28.85 5.44
CA ALA A 236 3.05 -29.94 5.56
C ALA A 236 4.45 -29.44 5.93
N PHE A 237 4.85 -28.30 5.38
CA PHE A 237 6.15 -27.68 5.70
C PHE A 237 6.22 -27.21 7.15
N ILE A 238 5.25 -26.43 7.65
CA ILE A 238 5.28 -25.88 9.01
C ILE A 238 5.13 -26.95 10.09
N THR A 239 4.55 -28.11 9.76
CA THR A 239 4.45 -29.25 10.67
C THR A 239 5.82 -29.73 11.11
N ARG A 240 6.86 -29.58 10.28
CA ARG A 240 8.26 -29.94 10.62
C ARG A 240 8.83 -29.07 11.75
N PHE A 241 8.27 -27.85 11.93
CA PHE A 241 8.62 -26.93 13.02
C PHE A 241 7.67 -27.05 14.22
N GLY A 242 6.76 -28.03 14.19
CA GLY A 242 5.80 -28.28 15.26
C GLY A 242 4.53 -27.41 15.19
N TYR A 243 4.36 -26.61 14.14
CA TYR A 243 3.16 -25.79 13.93
C TYR A 243 2.08 -26.52 13.16
N LYS A 244 0.84 -26.13 13.41
CA LYS A 244 -0.33 -26.66 12.69
C LYS A 244 -1.21 -25.50 12.21
N ILE A 245 -1.73 -25.61 10.99
CA ILE A 245 -2.69 -24.66 10.41
C ILE A 245 -3.84 -25.43 9.75
N LYS A 246 -5.05 -24.89 9.83
CA LYS A 246 -6.17 -25.40 9.05
C LYS A 246 -6.01 -24.94 7.60
N THR A 247 -6.16 -25.86 6.67
CA THR A 247 -6.09 -25.62 5.21
C THR A 247 -7.47 -25.49 4.57
N GLU A 248 -8.52 -25.83 5.31
CA GLU A 248 -9.92 -25.83 4.88
C GLU A 248 -10.77 -25.07 5.89
N GLY A 249 -11.88 -24.48 5.40
CA GLY A 249 -12.83 -23.76 6.23
C GLY A 249 -13.32 -22.46 5.60
N SER A 250 -13.96 -21.61 6.39
CA SER A 250 -14.39 -20.29 5.95
C SER A 250 -13.20 -19.36 5.75
N LYS A 251 -13.39 -18.27 4.97
CA LYS A 251 -12.39 -17.18 4.82
C LYS A 251 -11.82 -16.74 6.18
N ALA A 252 -12.71 -16.58 7.17
CA ALA A 252 -12.34 -16.14 8.50
C ALA A 252 -11.50 -17.18 9.26
N ASP A 253 -11.78 -18.49 9.08
CA ASP A 253 -11.01 -19.55 9.71
C ASP A 253 -9.60 -19.64 9.17
N LEU A 254 -9.44 -19.52 7.83
CA LEU A 254 -8.14 -19.50 7.18
C LEU A 254 -7.31 -18.29 7.61
N SER A 255 -7.90 -17.09 7.61
CA SER A 255 -7.21 -15.87 8.05
C SER A 255 -6.79 -15.92 9.52
N LYS A 256 -7.66 -16.40 10.41
CA LYS A 256 -7.33 -16.60 11.82
C LYS A 256 -6.21 -17.62 12.02
N GLY A 257 -6.23 -18.71 11.25
CA GLY A 257 -5.17 -19.72 11.27
C GLY A 257 -3.81 -19.14 10.89
N ILE A 258 -3.76 -18.37 9.80
CA ILE A 258 -2.53 -17.71 9.33
C ILE A 258 -2.05 -16.67 10.36
N ASN A 259 -2.93 -15.77 10.84
CA ASN A 259 -2.56 -14.76 11.84
C ASN A 259 -2.06 -15.39 13.14
N SER A 260 -2.70 -16.46 13.60
CA SER A 260 -2.23 -17.20 14.79
C SER A 260 -0.85 -17.82 14.59
N LEU A 261 -0.59 -18.38 13.40
CA LEU A 261 0.73 -18.92 13.07
C LEU A 261 1.77 -17.81 13.05
N LEU A 262 1.51 -16.69 12.36
CA LEU A 262 2.44 -15.55 12.27
C LEU A 262 2.77 -15.01 13.68
N ALA A 263 1.77 -14.84 14.54
CA ALA A 263 1.98 -14.44 15.93
C ALA A 263 2.82 -15.46 16.72
N ASN A 264 2.65 -16.77 16.47
CA ASN A 264 3.39 -17.81 17.16
C ASN A 264 4.87 -17.93 16.71
N VAL A 265 5.21 -17.50 15.50
CA VAL A 265 6.60 -17.54 15.00
C VAL A 265 7.34 -16.22 15.22
N GLN A 266 6.66 -15.16 15.62
CA GLN A 266 7.24 -13.84 15.84
C GLN A 266 8.40 -13.89 16.84
N GLY A 267 9.55 -13.31 16.48
CA GLY A 267 10.78 -13.31 17.26
C GLY A 267 11.55 -14.63 17.26
N LYS A 268 11.12 -15.65 16.50
CA LYS A 268 11.82 -16.94 16.40
C LYS A 268 12.69 -17.02 15.13
N PRO A 269 13.70 -17.90 15.12
CA PRO A 269 14.61 -18.05 13.98
C PRO A 269 13.91 -18.39 12.66
N GLU A 270 12.79 -19.11 12.72
CA GLU A 270 12.00 -19.53 11.55
C GLU A 270 10.98 -18.48 11.06
N GLU A 271 10.81 -17.35 11.73
CA GLU A 271 9.84 -16.30 11.41
C GLU A 271 9.86 -15.91 9.92
N ASN A 272 11.01 -15.42 9.44
CA ASN A 272 11.16 -14.97 8.04
C ASN A 272 10.88 -16.08 7.02
N LEU A 273 11.24 -17.32 7.34
CA LEU A 273 11.01 -18.45 6.45
C LEU A 273 9.53 -18.79 6.38
N VAL A 274 8.85 -18.86 7.53
CA VAL A 274 7.41 -19.15 7.62
C VAL A 274 6.61 -18.07 6.93
N GLU A 275 6.91 -16.79 7.17
CA GLU A 275 6.26 -15.64 6.48
C GLU A 275 6.46 -15.70 4.97
N THR A 276 7.69 -15.94 4.51
CA THR A 276 7.99 -16.01 3.07
C THR A 276 7.17 -17.12 2.38
N ILE A 277 7.06 -18.30 3.00
CA ILE A 277 6.31 -19.42 2.41
C ILE A 277 4.81 -19.17 2.52
N ALA A 278 4.32 -18.59 3.62
CA ALA A 278 2.93 -18.18 3.76
C ALA A 278 2.51 -17.21 2.64
N ILE A 279 3.32 -16.19 2.37
CA ILE A 279 3.09 -15.23 1.28
C ILE A 279 3.07 -15.91 -0.11
N ARG A 280 3.97 -16.88 -0.34
CA ARG A 280 3.99 -17.64 -1.61
C ARG A 280 2.77 -18.53 -1.81
N ALA A 281 2.11 -18.94 -0.72
CA ALA A 281 0.86 -19.69 -0.78
C ALA A 281 -0.36 -18.80 -1.09
N MET A 282 -0.27 -17.47 -0.88
CA MET A 282 -1.34 -16.52 -1.21
C MET A 282 -1.51 -16.38 -2.72
N ALA A 283 -2.74 -16.09 -3.14
CA ALA A 283 -3.02 -15.61 -4.49
C ALA A 283 -2.36 -14.25 -4.72
N LYS A 284 -2.20 -13.84 -5.97
CA LYS A 284 -1.79 -12.48 -6.30
C LYS A 284 -3.03 -11.59 -6.37
N ALA A 285 -2.93 -10.37 -5.82
CA ALA A 285 -3.95 -9.38 -6.05
C ALA A 285 -3.87 -8.87 -7.50
N VAL A 286 -5.02 -8.65 -8.14
CA VAL A 286 -5.12 -8.19 -9.53
C VAL A 286 -6.19 -7.11 -9.66
N TYR A 287 -6.16 -6.37 -10.77
CA TYR A 287 -7.24 -5.47 -11.15
C TYR A 287 -8.22 -6.22 -12.05
N THR A 288 -9.51 -6.01 -11.85
CA THR A 288 -10.59 -6.61 -12.66
C THR A 288 -11.89 -5.85 -12.46
N THR A 289 -12.82 -6.01 -13.38
CA THR A 289 -14.19 -5.48 -13.27
C THR A 289 -15.10 -6.40 -12.45
N VAL A 290 -14.66 -7.62 -12.12
CA VAL A 290 -15.42 -8.60 -11.35
C VAL A 290 -15.00 -8.54 -9.88
N ASN A 291 -15.90 -8.07 -9.02
CA ASN A 291 -15.62 -8.00 -7.59
C ASN A 291 -15.75 -9.37 -6.91
N ILE A 292 -14.67 -9.89 -6.38
CA ILE A 292 -14.62 -11.08 -5.52
C ILE A 292 -14.17 -10.75 -4.08
N GLY A 293 -13.97 -9.46 -3.79
CA GLY A 293 -13.41 -8.97 -2.54
C GLY A 293 -11.89 -9.06 -2.47
N HIS A 294 -11.34 -8.66 -1.34
CA HIS A 294 -9.89 -8.66 -1.09
C HIS A 294 -9.59 -9.48 0.17
N TYR A 295 -9.21 -10.76 -0.01
CA TYR A 295 -9.00 -11.70 1.09
C TYR A 295 -8.00 -11.20 2.14
N GLY A 296 -6.81 -10.76 1.73
CA GLY A 296 -5.77 -10.32 2.66
C GLY A 296 -6.14 -9.11 3.52
N LEU A 297 -7.04 -8.22 3.02
CA LEU A 297 -7.54 -7.06 3.75
C LEU A 297 -8.87 -7.33 4.46
N SER A 298 -9.49 -8.47 4.21
CA SER A 298 -10.85 -8.80 4.69
C SER A 298 -11.91 -7.77 4.28
N PHE A 299 -11.82 -7.25 3.05
CA PHE A 299 -12.78 -6.31 2.48
C PHE A 299 -13.63 -6.97 1.40
N ASP A 300 -14.96 -6.75 1.45
CA ASP A 300 -15.87 -7.21 0.40
C ASP A 300 -15.77 -6.38 -0.88
N TYR A 301 -15.39 -5.11 -0.76
CA TYR A 301 -15.20 -4.16 -1.85
C TYR A 301 -13.89 -3.41 -1.63
N TYR A 302 -13.03 -3.42 -2.64
CA TYR A 302 -11.77 -2.67 -2.58
C TYR A 302 -11.34 -2.23 -3.97
N THR A 303 -10.78 -1.05 -4.05
CA THR A 303 -10.16 -0.49 -5.26
C THR A 303 -8.90 0.28 -4.87
N HIS A 304 -8.13 0.69 -5.85
CA HIS A 304 -7.10 1.69 -5.68
C HIS A 304 -7.59 3.04 -6.19
N PHE A 305 -7.52 4.05 -5.35
CA PHE A 305 -7.95 5.43 -5.64
C PHE A 305 -6.91 6.47 -5.21
N THR A 306 -6.02 6.09 -4.30
CA THR A 306 -5.20 7.03 -3.51
C THR A 306 -3.84 7.37 -4.11
N SER A 307 -3.48 6.84 -5.29
CA SER A 307 -2.16 7.11 -5.89
C SER A 307 -2.21 7.28 -7.43
N PRO A 308 -2.97 8.24 -7.98
CA PRO A 308 -3.14 8.42 -9.42
C PRO A 308 -1.90 8.97 -10.13
N ILE A 309 -0.94 9.56 -9.42
CA ILE A 309 0.33 10.03 -10.01
C ILE A 309 1.17 8.82 -10.47
N ARG A 310 1.13 7.73 -9.72
CA ARG A 310 2.02 6.59 -9.92
C ARG A 310 1.34 5.28 -10.32
N ARG A 311 0.00 5.20 -10.34
CA ARG A 311 -0.76 4.02 -10.77
C ARG A 311 -1.89 4.40 -11.71
N TYR A 312 -1.90 3.83 -12.90
CA TYR A 312 -2.93 4.09 -13.90
C TYR A 312 -4.34 3.61 -13.47
N PRO A 313 -4.52 2.47 -12.78
CA PRO A 313 -5.84 2.09 -12.27
C PRO A 313 -6.49 3.13 -11.36
N ASP A 314 -5.72 3.85 -10.54
CA ASP A 314 -6.26 4.95 -9.71
C ASP A 314 -6.79 6.09 -10.58
N LEU A 315 -6.08 6.43 -11.66
CA LEU A 315 -6.54 7.43 -12.63
C LEU A 315 -7.82 6.98 -13.35
N MET A 316 -7.93 5.69 -13.72
CA MET A 316 -9.16 5.10 -14.26
C MET A 316 -10.33 5.25 -13.27
N VAL A 317 -10.09 4.94 -11.99
CA VAL A 317 -11.08 5.05 -10.91
C VAL A 317 -11.55 6.50 -10.74
N HIS A 318 -10.66 7.49 -10.74
CA HIS A 318 -11.01 8.91 -10.68
C HIS A 318 -11.96 9.32 -11.84
N ARG A 319 -11.66 8.90 -13.07
CA ARG A 319 -12.47 9.17 -14.26
C ARG A 319 -13.83 8.50 -14.20
N LEU A 320 -13.89 7.25 -13.74
CA LEU A 320 -15.14 6.52 -13.57
C LEU A 320 -16.02 7.17 -12.50
N LEU A 321 -15.43 7.57 -11.37
CA LEU A 321 -16.14 8.31 -10.32
C LEU A 321 -16.74 9.60 -10.85
N GLU A 322 -15.95 10.45 -11.49
CA GLU A 322 -16.43 11.69 -12.09
C GLU A 322 -17.61 11.45 -13.02
N ARG A 323 -17.44 10.50 -13.95
CA ARG A 323 -18.49 10.14 -14.91
C ARG A 323 -19.77 9.69 -14.23
N TYR A 324 -19.67 8.85 -13.20
CA TYR A 324 -20.82 8.25 -12.55
C TYR A 324 -21.53 9.19 -11.56
N MET A 325 -20.79 10.05 -10.91
CA MET A 325 -21.32 11.12 -10.07
C MET A 325 -22.08 12.17 -10.90
N ALA A 326 -21.64 12.44 -12.11
CA ALA A 326 -22.35 13.28 -13.08
C ALA A 326 -23.54 12.58 -13.75
N GLY A 327 -23.93 11.36 -13.31
CA GLY A 327 -25.06 10.61 -13.87
C GLY A 327 -24.77 9.87 -15.18
N GLY A 328 -23.49 9.80 -15.61
CA GLY A 328 -23.08 9.13 -16.84
C GLY A 328 -23.42 7.64 -16.86
N ARG A 329 -23.61 7.09 -18.08
CA ARG A 329 -23.86 5.66 -18.29
C ARG A 329 -22.61 4.82 -17.97
N SER A 330 -22.82 3.54 -17.61
CA SER A 330 -21.74 2.54 -17.48
C SER A 330 -20.89 2.49 -18.75
N VAL A 331 -19.59 2.32 -18.57
CA VAL A 331 -18.65 2.10 -19.68
C VAL A 331 -18.74 0.65 -20.19
N ASN A 332 -18.08 0.35 -21.31
CA ASN A 332 -17.98 -1.00 -21.82
C ASN A 332 -17.13 -1.85 -20.85
N VAL A 333 -17.72 -2.96 -20.38
CA VAL A 333 -17.09 -3.84 -19.39
C VAL A 333 -15.86 -4.53 -19.97
N GLN A 334 -15.93 -5.00 -21.22
CA GLN A 334 -14.83 -5.73 -21.85
C GLN A 334 -13.61 -4.83 -22.05
N SER A 335 -13.80 -3.61 -22.57
CA SER A 335 -12.69 -2.66 -22.73
C SER A 335 -12.04 -2.33 -21.39
N LEU A 336 -12.86 -2.12 -20.34
CA LEU A 336 -12.35 -1.83 -19.00
C LEU A 336 -11.61 -3.04 -18.40
N GLU A 337 -12.05 -4.27 -18.68
CA GLU A 337 -11.38 -5.49 -18.23
C GLU A 337 -10.03 -5.68 -18.92
N ASP A 338 -9.93 -5.36 -20.21
CA ASP A 338 -8.67 -5.41 -20.96
C ASP A 338 -7.64 -4.41 -20.38
N GLU A 339 -8.08 -3.19 -20.01
CA GLU A 339 -7.26 -2.19 -19.31
C GLU A 339 -6.83 -2.67 -17.91
N CYS A 340 -7.73 -3.32 -17.16
CA CYS A 340 -7.42 -3.90 -15.84
C CYS A 340 -6.36 -4.99 -15.94
N LYS A 341 -6.46 -5.86 -16.95
CA LYS A 341 -5.49 -6.91 -17.20
C LYS A 341 -4.12 -6.33 -17.55
N HIS A 342 -4.09 -5.38 -18.49
CA HIS A 342 -2.86 -4.68 -18.84
C HIS A 342 -2.19 -4.04 -17.61
N ALA A 343 -2.96 -3.33 -16.79
CA ALA A 343 -2.44 -2.70 -15.57
C ALA A 343 -1.86 -3.73 -14.59
N SER A 344 -2.49 -4.91 -14.46
CA SER A 344 -1.98 -6.00 -13.62
C SER A 344 -0.69 -6.60 -14.15
N ASP A 345 -0.57 -6.74 -15.48
CA ASP A 345 0.64 -7.23 -16.14
C ASP A 345 1.80 -6.23 -15.97
N MET A 346 1.54 -4.92 -16.10
CA MET A 346 2.54 -3.86 -15.90
C MET A 346 2.98 -3.76 -14.44
N GLU A 347 2.07 -3.89 -13.48
CA GLU A 347 2.43 -3.97 -12.06
C GLU A 347 3.36 -5.16 -11.77
N GLN A 348 3.07 -6.33 -12.36
CA GLN A 348 3.92 -7.51 -12.19
C GLN A 348 5.31 -7.30 -12.84
N LEU A 349 5.37 -6.63 -13.99
CA LEU A 349 6.62 -6.28 -14.66
C LEU A 349 7.45 -5.31 -13.81
N ALA A 350 6.82 -4.26 -13.27
CA ALA A 350 7.44 -3.30 -12.37
C ALA A 350 8.01 -4.00 -11.12
N ALA A 351 7.21 -4.83 -10.45
CA ALA A 351 7.65 -5.58 -9.28
C ALA A 351 8.81 -6.57 -9.58
N ASN A 352 8.88 -7.11 -10.79
CA ASN A 352 10.01 -7.92 -11.23
C ASN A 352 11.28 -7.08 -11.42
N ALA A 353 11.15 -5.88 -12.03
CA ALA A 353 12.25 -4.95 -12.23
C ALA A 353 12.81 -4.43 -10.89
N GLU A 354 11.94 -4.06 -9.95
CA GLU A 354 12.31 -3.65 -8.59
C GLU A 354 13.11 -4.74 -7.86
N ARG A 355 12.61 -5.99 -7.90
CA ARG A 355 13.30 -7.16 -7.31
C ARG A 355 14.65 -7.43 -7.97
N ALA A 356 14.72 -7.30 -9.30
CA ALA A 356 15.98 -7.47 -10.02
C ALA A 356 16.99 -6.38 -9.66
N SER A 357 16.54 -5.13 -9.52
CA SER A 357 17.37 -3.99 -9.08
C SER A 357 17.92 -4.20 -7.67
N ILE A 358 17.07 -4.62 -6.73
CA ILE A 358 17.48 -4.96 -5.35
C ILE A 358 18.54 -6.06 -5.38
N LYS A 359 18.29 -7.15 -6.12
CA LYS A 359 19.22 -8.26 -6.23
C LYS A 359 20.55 -7.86 -6.86
N TYR A 360 20.52 -7.01 -7.90
CA TYR A 360 21.72 -6.46 -8.51
C TYR A 360 22.56 -5.70 -7.50
N LYS A 361 21.95 -4.79 -6.74
CA LYS A 361 22.64 -4.01 -5.70
C LYS A 361 23.11 -4.85 -4.52
N GLN A 362 22.42 -5.92 -4.17
CA GLN A 362 22.91 -6.89 -3.19
C GLN A 362 24.20 -7.59 -3.67
N VAL A 363 24.23 -8.02 -4.93
CA VAL A 363 25.42 -8.66 -5.53
C VAL A 363 26.59 -7.67 -5.62
N GLU A 364 26.33 -6.42 -6.03
CA GLU A 364 27.34 -5.36 -6.08
C GLU A 364 27.93 -5.08 -4.69
N PHE A 365 27.06 -4.94 -3.67
CA PHE A 365 27.48 -4.72 -2.28
C PHE A 365 28.33 -5.88 -1.73
N MET A 366 27.91 -7.13 -1.98
CA MET A 366 28.63 -8.32 -1.52
C MET A 366 29.90 -8.61 -2.30
N GLY A 367 29.97 -8.21 -3.58
CA GLY A 367 31.13 -8.41 -4.43
C GLY A 367 32.42 -7.75 -3.91
N GLU A 368 32.28 -6.66 -3.16
CA GLU A 368 33.42 -5.96 -2.51
C GLU A 368 33.80 -6.53 -1.15
N ARG A 369 33.04 -7.49 -0.65
CA ARG A 369 33.16 -8.10 0.69
C ARG A 369 33.47 -9.59 0.61
N LEU A 370 34.10 -10.01 -0.46
CA LEU A 370 34.53 -11.39 -0.65
C LEU A 370 35.55 -11.78 0.44
N GLY A 371 35.27 -12.89 1.13
CA GLY A 371 36.10 -13.39 2.23
C GLY A 371 35.63 -12.94 3.62
N GLU A 372 34.62 -12.08 3.72
CA GLU A 372 33.97 -11.78 5.01
C GLU A 372 32.97 -12.88 5.38
N GLU A 373 32.73 -13.09 6.68
CA GLU A 373 31.77 -14.04 7.20
C GLU A 373 30.44 -13.33 7.54
N TYR A 374 29.33 -13.92 7.12
CA TYR A 374 27.98 -13.40 7.37
C TYR A 374 27.07 -14.51 7.87
N ASP A 375 26.16 -14.15 8.79
CA ASP A 375 25.05 -15.02 9.14
C ASP A 375 24.04 -15.04 7.98
N GLY A 376 23.59 -16.23 7.61
CA GLY A 376 22.66 -16.44 6.51
C GLY A 376 21.47 -17.29 6.92
N VAL A 377 20.28 -16.96 6.39
CA VAL A 377 19.06 -17.75 6.56
C VAL A 377 18.77 -18.53 5.29
N ILE A 378 18.53 -19.84 5.42
CA ILE A 378 18.12 -20.67 4.27
C ILE A 378 16.73 -20.23 3.82
N SER A 379 16.64 -19.70 2.60
CA SER A 379 15.40 -19.21 1.98
C SER A 379 14.76 -20.21 1.01
N GLY A 380 15.46 -21.29 0.70
CA GLY A 380 14.98 -22.34 -0.16
C GLY A 380 15.98 -23.45 -0.32
N ILE A 381 15.49 -24.64 -0.67
CA ILE A 381 16.29 -25.83 -0.98
C ILE A 381 15.92 -26.27 -2.39
N THR A 382 16.92 -26.46 -3.23
CA THR A 382 16.77 -27.00 -4.59
C THR A 382 17.54 -28.31 -4.70
N GLU A 383 17.35 -29.04 -5.79
CA GLU A 383 18.14 -30.24 -6.10
C GLU A 383 19.66 -29.96 -6.23
N TRP A 384 20.01 -28.72 -6.50
CA TRP A 384 21.38 -28.24 -6.72
C TRP A 384 22.03 -27.61 -5.50
N GLY A 385 21.30 -27.43 -4.37
CA GLY A 385 21.81 -26.82 -3.15
C GLY A 385 20.82 -25.95 -2.41
N CYS A 386 21.28 -25.38 -1.29
CA CYS A 386 20.51 -24.43 -0.48
C CYS A 386 20.63 -23.03 -1.05
N LEU A 387 19.50 -22.33 -1.16
CA LEU A 387 19.45 -20.89 -1.39
C LEU A 387 19.54 -20.20 -0.04
N LEU A 388 20.61 -19.41 0.15
CA LEU A 388 20.78 -18.59 1.34
C LEU A 388 20.22 -17.20 1.07
N TYR A 389 19.41 -16.70 1.98
CA TYR A 389 19.10 -15.29 2.07
C TYR A 389 20.13 -14.67 3.01
N THR A 390 21.12 -14.01 2.45
CA THR A 390 22.09 -13.25 3.22
C THR A 390 21.61 -11.81 3.28
N SER A 391 21.29 -11.36 4.48
CA SER A 391 21.11 -9.95 4.78
C SER A 391 22.24 -9.55 5.72
N PRO A 392 23.23 -8.79 5.26
CA PRO A 392 24.25 -8.27 6.14
C PRO A 392 23.64 -7.23 7.06
N SER A 393 23.33 -7.60 8.31
CA SER A 393 23.01 -6.66 9.36
C SER A 393 24.25 -6.41 10.22
N PRO A 394 24.61 -5.14 10.49
CA PRO A 394 25.72 -4.84 11.39
C PRO A 394 25.52 -5.35 12.82
N ARG A 395 24.32 -5.81 13.18
CA ARG A 395 23.97 -6.32 14.52
C ARG A 395 24.19 -7.82 14.70
N ASP A 396 24.36 -8.59 13.61
CA ASP A 396 24.38 -10.06 13.67
C ASP A 396 25.76 -10.67 13.91
N LYS A 397 26.75 -9.87 14.34
CA LYS A 397 28.11 -10.38 14.66
C LYS A 397 28.20 -11.25 15.93
N ARG A 398 27.11 -11.75 16.50
CA ARG A 398 27.16 -12.42 17.81
C ARG A 398 26.58 -13.82 17.92
N GLN A 399 26.31 -14.53 16.83
CA GLN A 399 25.94 -15.97 16.98
C GLN A 399 26.43 -16.81 15.80
N SER A 400 27.69 -17.16 15.80
CA SER A 400 28.15 -18.35 15.11
C SER A 400 29.19 -19.04 16.03
N ARG A 401 28.71 -20.04 16.74
CA ARG A 401 29.51 -21.18 17.23
C ARG A 401 28.68 -22.43 17.16
#